data_0b5314bbfcd0f7c0396444f29c8b1e36
#
_entry.id   0b5314bbfcd0f7c0396444f29c8b1e36
#
_cell.length_a   1.000
_cell.length_b   1.000
_cell.length_c   1.000
_cell.angle_alpha   90.00
_cell.angle_beta   90.00
_cell.angle_gamma   90.00
#
_symmetry.space_group_name_H-M   'P 1'
#
loop_
_entity.id
_entity.type
_entity.pdbx_description
1 polymer ?
#
loop_
_entity_poly.entity_id
_entity_poly.type
_entity_poly.pdbx_seq_one_letter_code
_entity_poly.pdbx_strand_id
1 'polypeptide(L)'
;MALNYSVSLRTNPIKKDEPAKAYATAQINGELSLKQLSRRISKQTTVSRADVVAVLISTVENLLDALQEGKQVDFGELGKFRLHILNEGAESLEKFISTNITGVSIQYIPGEDLKNVFAGLEFQPVATRKAQQAVLRAEKAGETTVDISKKPAAGGGFGVA
;
A
#
# COMPACT_ATOMS: atom_id res chain seq x y z
N MET A 1 8.81 18.25 0.76
CA MET A 1 8.79 16.90 1.38
C MET A 1 9.28 15.90 0.37
N ALA A 2 10.19 14.98 0.74
CA ALA A 2 10.77 14.05 -0.19
C ALA A 2 10.14 12.65 -0.04
N LEU A 3 9.78 12.03 -1.16
CA LEU A 3 9.40 10.62 -1.24
C LEU A 3 10.67 9.79 -1.49
N ASN A 4 10.99 8.92 -0.55
CA ASN A 4 12.13 8.03 -0.68
C ASN A 4 11.82 6.92 -1.69
N TYR A 5 12.78 6.63 -2.55
CA TYR A 5 12.68 5.51 -3.48
C TYR A 5 13.98 4.73 -3.58
N SER A 6 13.88 3.46 -3.91
CA SER A 6 15.03 2.63 -4.25
C SER A 6 14.87 2.05 -5.66
N VAL A 7 15.97 1.80 -6.33
CA VAL A 7 15.99 1.23 -7.68
C VAL A 7 16.39 -0.24 -7.61
N SER A 8 15.68 -1.09 -8.33
CA SER A 8 16.01 -2.52 -8.45
C SER A 8 15.85 -2.98 -9.91
N LEU A 9 16.71 -3.91 -10.31
CA LEU A 9 16.59 -4.56 -11.62
C LEU A 9 15.46 -5.60 -11.57
N ARG A 10 14.61 -5.60 -12.59
CA ARG A 10 13.56 -6.60 -12.80
C ARG A 10 13.63 -7.14 -14.20
N THR A 11 13.58 -8.46 -14.33
CA THR A 11 13.44 -9.16 -15.61
C THR A 11 11.95 -9.29 -15.97
N ASN A 12 11.64 -9.19 -17.25
CA ASN A 12 10.29 -9.45 -17.72
C ASN A 12 10.01 -10.96 -17.67
N PRO A 13 9.01 -11.43 -16.89
CA PRO A 13 8.72 -12.86 -16.80
C PRO A 13 8.23 -13.48 -18.11
N ILE A 14 7.64 -12.67 -19.01
CA ILE A 14 7.12 -13.12 -20.30
C ILE A 14 8.21 -13.16 -21.36
N LYS A 15 9.12 -12.18 -21.33
CA LYS A 15 10.22 -12.03 -22.31
C LYS A 15 11.56 -12.16 -21.60
N LYS A 16 11.99 -13.38 -21.36
CA LYS A 16 13.20 -13.69 -20.59
C LYS A 16 14.50 -13.29 -21.30
N ASP A 17 14.44 -13.14 -22.62
CA ASP A 17 15.59 -12.77 -23.47
C ASP A 17 15.86 -11.24 -23.50
N GLU A 18 14.93 -10.42 -22.99
CA GLU A 18 15.17 -8.98 -22.85
C GLU A 18 16.05 -8.70 -21.63
N PRO A 19 16.98 -7.72 -21.72
CA PRO A 19 17.82 -7.33 -20.60
C PRO A 19 16.94 -6.80 -19.44
N ALA A 20 17.40 -7.07 -18.20
CA ALA A 20 16.73 -6.56 -17.00
C ALA A 20 16.68 -5.02 -17.02
N LYS A 21 15.52 -4.44 -16.71
CA LYS A 21 15.30 -3.00 -16.64
C LYS A 21 15.26 -2.54 -15.19
N ALA A 22 15.76 -1.33 -14.95
CA ALA A 22 15.73 -0.71 -13.63
C ALA A 22 14.36 -0.06 -13.37
N TYR A 23 13.75 -0.37 -12.22
CA TYR A 23 12.48 0.18 -11.78
C TYR A 23 12.61 0.80 -10.39
N ALA A 24 12.04 2.00 -10.24
CA ALA A 24 11.94 2.64 -8.95
C ALA A 24 10.78 2.04 -8.13
N THR A 25 11.00 1.91 -6.83
CA THR A 25 9.98 1.48 -5.86
C THR A 25 9.99 2.44 -4.69
N ALA A 26 8.82 3.00 -4.34
CA ALA A 26 8.68 3.88 -3.19
C ALA A 26 9.08 3.16 -1.89
N GLN A 27 9.81 3.86 -1.03
CA GLN A 27 10.20 3.39 0.29
C GLN A 27 9.40 4.14 1.35
N ILE A 28 8.62 3.39 2.14
CA ILE A 28 7.76 3.93 3.19
C ILE A 28 8.64 4.33 4.38
N ASN A 29 8.55 5.59 4.80
CA ASN A 29 9.32 6.16 5.93
C ASN A 29 8.70 5.89 7.30
N GLY A 30 7.49 5.32 7.35
CA GLY A 30 6.79 5.05 8.59
C GLY A 30 5.28 4.94 8.38
N GLU A 31 4.58 4.65 9.45
CA GLU A 31 3.13 4.53 9.47
C GLU A 31 2.53 5.58 10.42
N LEU A 32 1.51 6.28 9.97
CA LEU A 32 0.69 7.15 10.80
C LEU A 32 -0.51 6.34 11.32
N SER A 33 -0.45 5.89 12.56
CA SER A 33 -1.54 5.12 13.17
C SER A 33 -2.82 5.95 13.37
N LEU A 34 -3.98 5.29 13.47
CA LEU A 34 -5.25 5.95 13.78
C LEU A 34 -5.17 6.77 15.09
N LYS A 35 -4.45 6.27 16.09
CA LYS A 35 -4.21 6.98 17.36
C LYS A 35 -3.44 8.29 17.16
N GLN A 36 -2.46 8.31 16.28
CA GLN A 36 -1.69 9.52 15.96
C GLN A 36 -2.51 10.48 15.09
N LEU A 37 -3.27 9.95 14.12
CA LEU A 37 -4.16 10.73 13.28
C LEU A 37 -5.25 11.43 14.10
N SER A 38 -5.97 10.69 14.96
CA SER A 38 -7.01 11.26 15.82
C SER A 38 -6.47 12.34 16.77
N ARG A 39 -5.22 12.15 17.27
CA ARG A 39 -4.55 13.19 18.07
C ARG A 39 -4.23 14.45 17.27
N ARG A 40 -3.84 14.33 15.99
CA ARG A 40 -3.60 15.50 15.13
C ARG A 40 -4.89 16.24 14.85
N ILE A 41 -5.96 15.53 14.49
CA ILE A 41 -7.27 16.13 14.20
C ILE A 41 -7.82 16.84 15.43
N SER A 42 -7.78 16.22 16.62
CA SER A 42 -8.27 16.85 17.86
C SER A 42 -7.49 18.09 18.29
N LYS A 43 -6.25 18.28 17.82
CA LYS A 43 -5.49 19.52 18.03
C LYS A 43 -5.85 20.65 17.07
N GLN A 44 -6.43 20.31 15.93
CA GLN A 44 -6.80 21.27 14.87
C GLN A 44 -8.30 21.61 14.90
N THR A 45 -9.07 20.89 15.70
CA THR A 45 -10.54 21.02 15.79
C THR A 45 -10.97 21.01 17.25
N THR A 46 -12.22 21.33 17.51
CA THR A 46 -12.84 21.25 18.85
C THR A 46 -13.28 19.81 19.22
N VAL A 47 -13.13 18.85 18.30
CA VAL A 47 -13.60 17.47 18.47
C VAL A 47 -12.60 16.67 19.31
N SER A 48 -13.09 15.87 20.27
CA SER A 48 -12.23 15.02 21.08
C SER A 48 -11.64 13.87 20.25
N ARG A 49 -10.53 13.28 20.71
CA ARG A 49 -9.94 12.09 20.08
C ARG A 49 -10.89 10.90 20.00
N ALA A 50 -11.71 10.74 21.04
CA ALA A 50 -12.69 9.66 21.10
C ALA A 50 -13.76 9.82 20.01
N ASP A 51 -14.27 11.04 19.86
CA ASP A 51 -15.28 11.35 18.85
C ASP A 51 -14.71 11.15 17.43
N VAL A 52 -13.47 11.58 17.18
CA VAL A 52 -12.80 11.33 15.88
C VAL A 52 -12.74 9.84 15.56
N VAL A 53 -12.36 9.01 16.54
CA VAL A 53 -12.29 7.55 16.34
C VAL A 53 -13.69 6.97 16.11
N ALA A 54 -14.69 7.40 16.88
CA ALA A 54 -16.07 6.95 16.73
C ALA A 54 -16.62 7.31 15.34
N VAL A 55 -16.42 8.53 14.87
CA VAL A 55 -16.84 8.98 13.53
C VAL A 55 -16.16 8.15 12.43
N LEU A 56 -14.85 7.87 12.53
CA LEU A 56 -14.16 7.06 11.53
C LEU A 56 -14.65 5.62 11.51
N ILE A 57 -14.95 5.01 12.66
CA ILE A 57 -15.53 3.66 12.73
C ILE A 57 -16.91 3.65 12.05
N SER A 58 -17.79 4.54 12.46
CA SER A 58 -19.12 4.65 11.84
C SER A 58 -19.05 4.93 10.33
N THR A 59 -18.07 5.70 9.90
CA THR A 59 -17.85 5.95 8.46
C THR A 59 -17.53 4.65 7.71
N VAL A 60 -16.70 3.79 8.27
CA VAL A 60 -16.34 2.50 7.64
C VAL A 60 -17.57 1.56 7.62
N GLU A 61 -18.36 1.52 8.71
CA GLU A 61 -19.58 0.71 8.79
C GLU A 61 -20.60 1.15 7.71
N ASN A 62 -20.91 2.44 7.64
CA ASN A 62 -21.83 2.98 6.63
C ASN A 62 -21.31 2.81 5.19
N LEU A 63 -19.98 2.89 5.00
CA LEU A 63 -19.36 2.60 3.69
C LEU A 63 -19.60 1.15 3.29
N LEU A 64 -19.39 0.21 4.22
CA LEU A 64 -19.61 -1.21 3.96
C LEU A 64 -21.04 -1.50 3.56
N ASP A 65 -22.02 -0.98 4.32
CA ASP A 65 -23.44 -1.15 4.06
C ASP A 65 -23.82 -0.61 2.67
N ALA A 66 -23.38 0.61 2.35
CA ALA A 66 -23.67 1.22 1.05
C ALA A 66 -23.03 0.45 -0.13
N LEU A 67 -21.81 -0.07 0.05
CA LEU A 67 -21.16 -0.89 -0.97
C LEU A 67 -21.87 -2.23 -1.16
N GLN A 68 -22.36 -2.86 -0.10
CA GLN A 68 -23.16 -4.10 -0.18
C GLN A 68 -24.50 -3.89 -0.90
N GLU A 69 -25.08 -2.70 -0.79
CA GLU A 69 -26.24 -2.29 -1.58
C GLU A 69 -25.92 -1.97 -3.05
N GLY A 70 -24.66 -2.14 -3.48
CA GLY A 70 -24.20 -1.84 -4.84
C GLY A 70 -24.03 -0.36 -5.15
N LYS A 71 -24.01 0.50 -4.13
CA LYS A 71 -23.85 1.94 -4.29
C LYS A 71 -22.38 2.34 -4.40
N GLN A 72 -22.10 3.44 -5.09
CA GLN A 72 -20.85 4.15 -5.00
C GLN A 72 -20.96 5.19 -3.89
N VAL A 73 -19.94 5.27 -3.02
CA VAL A 73 -19.89 6.27 -1.94
C VAL A 73 -18.89 7.35 -2.31
N ASP A 74 -19.33 8.61 -2.23
CA ASP A 74 -18.53 9.80 -2.51
C ASP A 74 -18.21 10.53 -1.21
N PHE A 75 -16.92 10.62 -0.87
CA PHE A 75 -16.41 11.36 0.28
C PHE A 75 -15.82 12.73 -0.09
N GLY A 76 -16.28 13.31 -1.20
CA GLY A 76 -15.78 14.62 -1.66
C GLY A 76 -14.28 14.59 -1.97
N GLU A 77 -13.51 15.46 -1.30
CA GLU A 77 -12.06 15.60 -1.53
C GLU A 77 -11.26 14.33 -1.23
N LEU A 78 -11.74 13.46 -0.34
CA LEU A 78 -11.11 12.17 -0.10
C LEU A 78 -11.23 11.26 -1.33
N GLY A 79 -12.33 11.36 -2.09
CA GLY A 79 -12.56 10.54 -3.28
C GLY A 79 -13.74 9.58 -3.14
N LYS A 80 -13.80 8.62 -4.04
CA LYS A 80 -14.95 7.72 -4.21
C LYS A 80 -14.54 6.27 -4.04
N PHE A 81 -15.46 5.50 -3.47
CA PHE A 81 -15.33 4.05 -3.30
C PHE A 81 -16.45 3.35 -4.04
N ARG A 82 -16.14 2.31 -4.77
CA ARG A 82 -17.13 1.45 -5.46
C ARG A 82 -16.65 0.01 -5.50
N LEU A 83 -17.58 -0.93 -5.69
CA LEU A 83 -17.24 -2.31 -5.96
C LEU A 83 -16.84 -2.50 -7.43
N HIS A 84 -15.86 -3.34 -7.65
CA HIS A 84 -15.45 -3.87 -8.94
C HIS A 84 -15.57 -5.39 -8.91
N ILE A 85 -16.28 -5.95 -9.90
CA ILE A 85 -16.49 -7.39 -10.01
C ILE A 85 -15.26 -8.02 -10.66
N LEU A 86 -14.74 -9.05 -10.02
CA LEU A 86 -13.71 -9.93 -10.57
C LEU A 86 -14.43 -11.11 -11.22
N ASN A 87 -14.15 -11.40 -12.48
CA ASN A 87 -14.82 -12.45 -13.21
C ASN A 87 -13.88 -13.16 -14.19
N GLU A 88 -14.21 -14.38 -14.53
CA GLU A 88 -13.65 -15.10 -15.66
C GLU A 88 -14.57 -14.94 -16.86
N GLY A 89 -13.97 -14.69 -18.05
CA GLY A 89 -14.74 -14.52 -19.28
C GLY A 89 -15.42 -15.81 -19.71
N ALA A 90 -16.64 -15.70 -20.23
CA ALA A 90 -17.31 -16.78 -20.93
C ALA A 90 -17.17 -16.61 -22.45
N GLU A 91 -17.33 -17.69 -23.21
CA GLU A 91 -17.21 -17.70 -24.69
C GLU A 91 -18.30 -16.86 -25.37
N SER A 92 -19.46 -16.69 -24.73
CA SER A 92 -20.58 -15.88 -25.23
C SER A 92 -21.40 -15.29 -24.08
N LEU A 93 -22.21 -14.26 -24.38
CA LEU A 93 -23.10 -13.64 -23.40
C LEU A 93 -24.09 -14.64 -22.79
N GLU A 94 -24.59 -15.60 -23.59
CA GLU A 94 -25.55 -16.61 -23.16
C GLU A 94 -24.94 -17.67 -22.23
N LYS A 95 -23.61 -17.88 -22.33
CA LYS A 95 -22.87 -18.82 -21.48
C LYS A 95 -22.37 -18.18 -20.19
N PHE A 96 -22.49 -16.85 -20.04
CA PHE A 96 -22.11 -16.17 -18.80
C PHE A 96 -23.14 -16.43 -17.71
N ILE A 97 -22.71 -17.04 -16.62
CA ILE A 97 -23.52 -17.34 -15.44
C ILE A 97 -22.88 -16.73 -14.19
N SER A 98 -23.62 -16.61 -13.12
CA SER A 98 -23.14 -15.97 -11.87
C SER A 98 -21.90 -16.65 -11.27
N THR A 99 -21.68 -17.95 -11.55
CA THR A 99 -20.48 -18.67 -11.12
C THR A 99 -19.20 -18.23 -11.83
N ASN A 100 -19.31 -17.51 -12.94
CA ASN A 100 -18.15 -16.87 -13.58
C ASN A 100 -17.63 -15.67 -12.77
N ILE A 101 -18.41 -15.16 -11.81
CA ILE A 101 -17.97 -14.12 -10.90
C ILE A 101 -17.12 -14.77 -9.81
N THR A 102 -15.83 -14.50 -9.83
CA THR A 102 -14.84 -15.08 -8.90
C THR A 102 -14.67 -14.28 -7.62
N GLY A 103 -15.15 -13.02 -7.60
CA GLY A 103 -15.08 -12.18 -6.41
C GLY A 103 -15.39 -10.72 -6.68
N VAL A 104 -15.20 -9.91 -5.64
CA VAL A 104 -15.32 -8.45 -5.72
C VAL A 104 -14.11 -7.79 -5.07
N SER A 105 -13.74 -6.61 -5.58
CA SER A 105 -12.70 -5.78 -5.00
C SER A 105 -13.22 -4.36 -4.80
N ILE A 106 -12.71 -3.66 -3.78
CA ILE A 106 -13.02 -2.25 -3.58
C ILE A 106 -12.09 -1.43 -4.47
N GLN A 107 -12.66 -0.64 -5.36
CA GLN A 107 -11.95 0.33 -6.16
C GLN A 107 -12.05 1.71 -5.50
N TYR A 108 -10.91 2.31 -5.25
CA TYR A 108 -10.79 3.69 -4.78
C TYR A 108 -10.44 4.61 -5.94
N ILE A 109 -11.14 5.73 -6.06
CA ILE A 109 -10.89 6.79 -7.03
C ILE A 109 -10.58 8.05 -6.24
N PRO A 110 -9.34 8.58 -6.29
CA PRO A 110 -8.97 9.75 -5.50
C PRO A 110 -9.75 11.01 -5.90
N GLY A 111 -10.02 11.86 -4.93
CA GLY A 111 -10.56 13.20 -5.13
C GLY A 111 -9.54 14.13 -5.78
N GLU A 112 -9.95 15.35 -6.15
CA GLU A 112 -9.09 16.27 -6.91
C GLU A 112 -7.80 16.62 -6.16
N ASP A 113 -7.86 16.90 -4.86
CA ASP A 113 -6.68 17.23 -4.05
C ASP A 113 -5.67 16.06 -3.99
N LEU A 114 -6.17 14.82 -3.94
CA LEU A 114 -5.33 13.64 -3.88
C LEU A 114 -4.78 13.20 -5.25
N LYS A 115 -5.42 13.58 -6.36
CA LYS A 115 -4.87 13.35 -7.71
C LYS A 115 -3.61 14.16 -7.95
N ASN A 116 -3.53 15.36 -7.38
CA ASN A 116 -2.44 16.30 -7.59
C ASN A 116 -1.27 16.11 -6.63
N VAL A 117 -1.25 15.04 -5.83
CA VAL A 117 -0.18 14.78 -4.84
C VAL A 117 1.23 14.73 -5.46
N PHE A 118 1.33 14.39 -6.75
CA PHE A 118 2.58 14.37 -7.49
C PHE A 118 3.20 15.78 -7.67
N ALA A 119 2.37 16.82 -7.76
CA ALA A 119 2.77 18.20 -8.02
C ALA A 119 3.43 18.84 -6.81
N GLY A 120 4.46 18.50 -6.27
CA GLY A 120 5.13 19.01 -5.06
C GLY A 120 5.96 17.97 -4.35
N LEU A 121 6.05 16.76 -4.94
CA LEU A 121 6.91 15.72 -4.42
C LEU A 121 8.33 15.85 -4.98
N GLU A 122 9.28 15.89 -4.08
CA GLU A 122 10.70 15.68 -4.36
C GLU A 122 11.03 14.20 -4.22
N PHE A 123 11.91 13.68 -5.06
CA PHE A 123 12.31 12.28 -5.02
C PHE A 123 13.72 12.13 -4.50
N GLN A 124 13.89 11.37 -3.41
CA GLN A 124 15.18 11.11 -2.80
C GLN A 124 15.56 9.63 -2.94
N PRO A 125 16.68 9.30 -3.61
CA PRO A 125 17.14 7.94 -3.69
C PRO A 125 17.67 7.45 -2.34
N VAL A 126 17.28 6.22 -1.95
CA VAL A 126 17.75 5.56 -0.74
C VAL A 126 18.16 4.14 -1.05
N ALA A 127 19.00 3.54 -0.20
CA ALA A 127 19.39 2.15 -0.33
C ALA A 127 18.18 1.22 -0.22
N THR A 128 18.21 0.11 -0.95
CA THR A 128 17.15 -0.91 -0.86
C THR A 128 17.09 -1.47 0.57
N ARG A 129 15.92 -1.96 1.00
CA ARG A 129 15.78 -2.62 2.32
C ARG A 129 16.77 -3.75 2.51
N LYS A 130 17.08 -4.50 1.44
CA LYS A 130 18.09 -5.57 1.47
C LYS A 130 19.47 -5.02 1.79
N ALA A 131 19.88 -3.92 1.16
CA ALA A 131 21.15 -3.26 1.43
C ALA A 131 21.21 -2.68 2.85
N GLN A 132 20.15 -2.02 3.30
CA GLN A 132 20.06 -1.49 4.68
C GLN A 132 20.19 -2.60 5.72
N GLN A 133 19.51 -3.74 5.53
CA GLN A 133 19.61 -4.88 6.43
C GLN A 133 21.02 -5.52 6.41
N ALA A 134 21.67 -5.54 5.25
CA ALA A 134 23.04 -6.05 5.15
C ALA A 134 24.03 -5.17 5.92
N VAL A 135 23.88 -3.84 5.82
CA VAL A 135 24.67 -2.88 6.61
C VAL A 135 24.48 -3.10 8.11
N LEU A 136 23.22 -3.15 8.58
CA LEU A 136 22.93 -3.38 10.00
C LEU A 136 23.47 -4.70 10.54
N ARG A 137 23.55 -5.74 9.70
CA ARG A 137 24.17 -7.04 10.08
C ARG A 137 25.66 -6.94 10.18
N ALA A 138 26.30 -6.30 9.20
CA ALA A 138 27.74 -6.07 9.21
C ALA A 138 28.17 -5.25 10.44
N GLU A 139 27.46 -4.18 10.76
CA GLU A 139 27.69 -3.39 11.96
C GLU A 139 27.58 -4.23 13.26
N LYS A 140 26.56 -5.07 13.37
CA LYS A 140 26.39 -5.97 14.53
C LYS A 140 27.45 -7.06 14.63
N ALA A 141 28.01 -7.48 13.49
CA ALA A 141 29.07 -8.47 13.41
C ALA A 141 30.47 -7.86 13.58
N GLY A 142 30.59 -6.52 13.60
CA GLY A 142 31.86 -5.81 13.61
C GLY A 142 32.63 -5.93 12.28
N GLU A 143 31.94 -6.24 11.18
CA GLU A 143 32.54 -6.37 9.85
C GLU A 143 32.65 -4.98 9.20
N THR A 144 33.77 -4.71 8.55
CA THR A 144 34.03 -3.44 7.82
C THR A 144 33.53 -3.47 6.38
N THR A 145 33.12 -4.63 5.87
CA THR A 145 32.63 -4.83 4.51
C THR A 145 31.21 -5.37 4.53
N VAL A 146 30.37 -4.90 3.58
CA VAL A 146 28.96 -5.29 3.49
C VAL A 146 28.73 -6.15 2.25
N ASP A 147 28.40 -7.43 2.43
CA ASP A 147 28.02 -8.33 1.33
C ASP A 147 26.49 -8.27 1.09
N ILE A 148 26.09 -7.59 0.01
CA ILE A 148 24.69 -7.43 -0.40
C ILE A 148 24.16 -8.68 -1.12
N SER A 149 25.02 -9.57 -1.59
CA SER A 149 24.63 -10.78 -2.33
C SER A 149 24.12 -11.90 -1.41
N LYS A 150 24.51 -11.90 -0.16
CA LYS A 150 24.14 -12.94 0.81
C LYS A 150 22.63 -13.00 1.06
N LYS A 151 22.02 -14.12 0.74
CA LYS A 151 20.61 -14.40 1.07
C LYS A 151 20.46 -14.42 2.60
N PRO A 152 19.40 -13.82 3.19
CA PRO A 152 19.19 -13.93 4.63
C PRO A 152 19.09 -15.41 5.02
N ALA A 153 19.87 -15.84 6.00
CA ALA A 153 19.68 -17.15 6.63
C ALA A 153 18.20 -17.21 7.11
N ALA A 154 17.51 -18.29 6.78
CA ALA A 154 16.15 -18.53 7.26
C ALA A 154 16.16 -18.40 8.78
N GLY A 155 15.36 -17.47 9.31
CA GLY A 155 15.34 -17.13 10.72
C GLY A 155 15.02 -18.35 11.56
N GLY A 156 15.89 -18.63 12.52
CA GLY A 156 15.62 -19.58 13.59
C GLY A 156 14.34 -19.14 14.33
N GLY A 157 13.41 -20.08 14.48
CA GLY A 157 12.15 -19.82 15.16
C GLY A 157 12.41 -19.33 16.58
N PHE A 158 11.64 -18.34 16.99
CA PHE A 158 11.51 -17.98 18.38
C PHE A 158 10.82 -19.15 19.09
N GLY A 159 11.59 -19.97 19.79
CA GLY A 159 11.07 -20.91 20.76
C GLY A 159 10.50 -20.10 21.93
N VAL A 160 9.20 -20.17 22.11
CA VAL A 160 8.54 -19.73 23.33
C VAL A 160 8.74 -20.84 24.35
N ALA A 161 9.44 -20.57 25.42
CA ALA A 161 9.40 -21.33 26.66
C ALA A 161 8.56 -20.56 27.67
#